data_739dce82b3b9c6416e209f6c8d5a29a2
#
_entry.id   739dce82b3b9c6416e209f6c8d5a29a2
#
_cell.length_a   1.000
_cell.length_b   1.000
_cell.length_c   1.000
_cell.angle_alpha   90.00
_cell.angle_beta   90.00
_cell.angle_gamma   90.00
#
_symmetry.space_group_name_H-M   'P 1'
#
loop_
_entity.id
_entity.type
_entity.pdbx_description
1 polymer ?
#
loop_
_entity_poly.entity_id
_entity_poly.type
_entity_poly.pdbx_seq_one_letter_code
_entity_poly.pdbx_strand_id
1 'polypeptide(L)'
;MQLKKNIILGITNFIIFIILIIFFSISLTKGSEKNTFVEINILDKVSSKNTILELRIGEEKKYQNLLIKVLKCENSKFDDDPEITAYLQVKDLNISNNEKVFIFNGWTFSSSPTLNPFDHPVYDLWLSSCKII
;
A
#
# COMPACT_ATOMS: atom_id res chain seq x y z
N MET A 1 -10.74 61.43 -5.37
CA MET A 1 -11.51 60.30 -4.79
C MET A 1 -11.67 59.12 -5.75
N GLN A 2 -11.33 59.28 -7.01
CA GLN A 2 -11.41 58.20 -8.05
C GLN A 2 -10.26 57.20 -8.01
N LEU A 3 -9.05 57.58 -7.65
CA LEU A 3 -7.85 56.72 -7.65
C LEU A 3 -7.92 55.57 -6.62
N LYS A 4 -8.48 55.77 -5.44
CA LYS A 4 -8.63 54.72 -4.43
C LYS A 4 -9.57 53.59 -4.84
N LYS A 5 -10.62 53.90 -5.62
CA LYS A 5 -11.61 52.93 -6.06
C LYS A 5 -11.09 51.99 -7.11
N ASN A 6 -10.20 52.47 -8.00
CA ASN A 6 -9.58 51.65 -9.06
C ASN A 6 -8.50 50.71 -8.51
N ILE A 7 -7.79 51.13 -7.45
CA ILE A 7 -6.77 50.29 -6.78
C ILE A 7 -7.44 49.11 -6.05
N ILE A 8 -8.55 49.35 -5.36
CA ILE A 8 -9.31 48.33 -4.64
C ILE A 8 -9.90 47.32 -5.65
N LEU A 9 -10.43 47.79 -6.78
CA LEU A 9 -10.94 46.89 -7.84
C LEU A 9 -9.87 46.01 -8.48
N GLY A 10 -8.65 46.56 -8.64
CA GLY A 10 -7.50 45.80 -9.14
C GLY A 10 -7.02 44.71 -8.17
N ILE A 11 -6.98 45.01 -6.89
CA ILE A 11 -6.57 44.11 -5.83
C ILE A 11 -7.58 42.96 -5.67
N THR A 12 -8.89 43.25 -5.69
CA THR A 12 -9.92 42.22 -5.61
C THR A 12 -9.90 41.26 -6.79
N ASN A 13 -9.72 41.79 -8.01
CA ASN A 13 -9.59 40.94 -9.19
C ASN A 13 -8.32 40.06 -9.16
N PHE A 14 -7.22 40.58 -8.64
CA PHE A 14 -5.97 39.82 -8.48
C PHE A 14 -6.12 38.70 -7.42
N ILE A 15 -6.80 38.98 -6.32
CA ILE A 15 -7.07 37.96 -5.28
C ILE A 15 -7.99 36.86 -5.81
N ILE A 16 -9.04 37.22 -6.57
CA ILE A 16 -9.94 36.26 -7.21
C ILE A 16 -9.16 35.38 -8.20
N PHE A 17 -8.26 35.97 -8.97
CA PHE A 17 -7.43 35.23 -9.92
C PHE A 17 -6.48 34.24 -9.24
N ILE A 18 -5.87 34.62 -8.10
CA ILE A 18 -5.04 33.72 -7.30
C ILE A 18 -5.87 32.56 -6.71
N ILE A 19 -7.05 32.85 -6.19
CA ILE A 19 -7.97 31.84 -5.66
C ILE A 19 -8.39 30.85 -6.76
N LEU A 20 -8.67 31.35 -7.97
CA LEU A 20 -9.01 30.51 -9.13
C LEU A 20 -7.83 29.59 -9.55
N ILE A 21 -6.60 30.10 -9.52
CA ILE A 21 -5.39 29.31 -9.81
C ILE A 21 -5.20 28.22 -8.74
N ILE A 22 -5.40 28.53 -7.48
CA ILE A 22 -5.29 27.57 -6.37
C ILE A 22 -6.37 26.48 -6.52
N PHE A 23 -7.62 26.85 -6.85
CA PHE A 23 -8.68 25.87 -7.11
C PHE A 23 -8.40 24.98 -8.32
N PHE A 24 -7.79 25.50 -9.36
CA PHE A 24 -7.43 24.74 -10.56
C PHE A 24 -6.22 23.82 -10.35
N SER A 25 -5.36 24.14 -9.38
CA SER A 25 -4.19 23.33 -9.03
C SER A 25 -4.52 22.12 -8.17
N ILE A 26 -5.71 22.04 -7.58
CA ILE A 26 -6.23 20.85 -6.90
C ILE A 26 -6.86 19.93 -7.95
N SER A 27 -6.12 19.62 -8.99
CA SER A 27 -6.40 18.43 -9.79
C SER A 27 -6.08 17.24 -8.90
N LEU A 28 -7.12 16.63 -8.32
CA LEU A 28 -7.01 15.32 -7.71
C LEU A 28 -6.36 14.38 -8.74
N THR A 29 -5.08 14.14 -8.57
CA THR A 29 -4.44 12.98 -9.17
C THR A 29 -5.07 11.76 -8.49
N LYS A 30 -6.20 11.33 -9.04
CA LYS A 30 -6.73 10.00 -8.80
C LYS A 30 -5.69 9.07 -9.41
N GLY A 31 -4.75 8.60 -8.56
CA GLY A 31 -3.89 7.51 -8.94
C GLY A 31 -4.80 6.40 -9.44
N SER A 32 -4.64 5.99 -10.67
CA SER A 32 -5.27 4.81 -11.20
C SER A 32 -4.79 3.66 -10.32
N GLU A 33 -5.59 3.26 -9.34
CA GLU A 33 -5.42 1.98 -8.67
C GLU A 33 -5.68 0.93 -9.75
N LYS A 34 -4.62 0.54 -10.44
CA LYS A 34 -4.63 -0.67 -11.26
C LYS A 34 -5.09 -1.77 -10.34
N ASN A 35 -6.08 -2.55 -10.75
CA ASN A 35 -6.54 -3.74 -10.05
C ASN A 35 -5.37 -4.74 -9.98
N THR A 36 -4.48 -4.54 -9.03
CA THR A 36 -3.32 -5.39 -8.82
C THR A 36 -3.67 -6.40 -7.74
N PHE A 37 -3.57 -7.67 -8.11
CA PHE A 37 -3.69 -8.79 -7.19
C PHE A 37 -2.31 -9.26 -6.78
N VAL A 38 -2.20 -9.63 -5.52
CA VAL A 38 -0.98 -10.14 -4.94
C VAL A 38 -1.23 -11.55 -4.45
N GLU A 39 -0.40 -12.49 -4.87
CA GLU A 39 -0.41 -13.85 -4.37
C GLU A 39 0.66 -14.01 -3.28
N ILE A 40 0.23 -14.50 -2.15
CA ILE A 40 1.07 -14.79 -0.99
C ILE A 40 0.93 -16.27 -0.66
N ASN A 41 2.04 -16.98 -0.55
CA ASN A 41 2.07 -18.33 -0.02
C ASN A 41 2.15 -18.28 1.49
N ILE A 42 1.34 -19.09 2.15
CA ILE A 42 1.33 -19.25 3.61
C ILE A 42 1.49 -20.72 3.92
N LEU A 43 2.57 -21.06 4.63
CA LEU A 43 2.81 -22.38 5.16
C LEU A 43 2.40 -22.44 6.62
N ASP A 44 1.48 -23.31 6.95
CA ASP A 44 1.21 -23.72 8.31
C ASP A 44 2.25 -24.76 8.74
N LYS A 45 3.15 -24.37 9.63
CA LYS A 45 4.26 -25.23 10.09
C LYS A 45 3.81 -26.40 10.94
N VAL A 46 2.61 -26.31 11.54
CA VAL A 46 2.05 -27.39 12.38
C VAL A 46 1.46 -28.50 11.52
N SER A 47 0.68 -28.12 10.52
CA SER A 47 0.01 -29.08 9.63
C SER A 47 0.80 -29.39 8.34
N SER A 48 1.89 -28.64 8.08
CA SER A 48 2.64 -28.67 6.82
C SER A 48 1.78 -28.33 5.60
N LYS A 49 0.68 -27.64 5.80
CA LYS A 49 -0.22 -27.24 4.73
C LYS A 49 0.22 -25.91 4.13
N ASN A 50 0.40 -25.90 2.80
CA ASN A 50 0.62 -24.68 2.03
C ASN A 50 -0.70 -24.17 1.44
N THR A 51 -0.93 -22.86 1.52
CA THR A 51 -2.13 -22.20 1.02
C THR A 51 -1.73 -20.93 0.26
N ILE A 52 -2.28 -20.76 -0.94
CA ILE A 52 -2.12 -19.51 -1.70
C ILE A 52 -3.24 -18.57 -1.32
N LEU A 53 -2.88 -17.39 -0.87
CA LEU A 53 -3.79 -16.31 -0.54
C LEU A 53 -3.69 -15.22 -1.61
N GLU A 54 -4.78 -14.95 -2.30
CA GLU A 54 -4.89 -13.81 -3.22
C GLU A 54 -5.60 -12.66 -2.52
N LEU A 55 -5.04 -11.45 -2.65
CA LEU A 55 -5.64 -10.22 -2.13
C LEU A 55 -5.31 -9.03 -3.02
N ARG A 56 -6.18 -8.03 -2.99
CA ARG A 56 -5.97 -6.76 -3.70
C ARG A 56 -5.11 -5.83 -2.85
N ILE A 57 -4.38 -4.95 -3.52
CA ILE A 57 -3.65 -3.87 -2.84
C ILE A 57 -4.66 -3.01 -2.06
N GLY A 58 -4.33 -2.74 -0.79
CA GLY A 58 -5.17 -1.98 0.14
C GLY A 58 -6.24 -2.80 0.86
N GLU A 59 -6.54 -4.02 0.40
CA GLU A 59 -7.49 -4.94 1.05
C GLU A 59 -6.87 -5.63 2.26
N GLU A 60 -7.65 -5.77 3.33
CA GLU A 60 -7.30 -6.60 4.48
C GLU A 60 -7.97 -7.96 4.34
N LYS A 61 -7.19 -9.03 4.41
CA LYS A 61 -7.70 -10.38 4.33
C LYS A 61 -7.29 -11.20 5.54
N LYS A 62 -8.27 -11.87 6.12
CA LYS A 62 -8.04 -12.75 7.27
C LYS A 62 -7.68 -14.16 6.79
N TYR A 63 -6.60 -14.71 7.35
CA TYR A 63 -6.23 -16.11 7.25
C TYR A 63 -6.00 -16.67 8.65
N GLN A 64 -6.91 -17.54 9.10
CA GLN A 64 -6.92 -18.05 10.47
C GLN A 64 -6.91 -16.90 11.51
N ASN A 65 -5.83 -16.78 12.29
CA ASN A 65 -5.61 -15.71 13.25
C ASN A 65 -4.77 -14.55 12.71
N LEU A 66 -4.32 -14.61 11.45
CA LEU A 66 -3.57 -13.53 10.82
C LEU A 66 -4.51 -12.59 10.06
N LEU A 67 -4.27 -11.29 10.18
CA LEU A 67 -4.87 -10.26 9.35
C LEU A 67 -3.76 -9.67 8.48
N ILE A 68 -3.87 -9.89 7.17
CA ILE A 68 -2.85 -9.56 6.18
C ILE A 68 -3.34 -8.44 5.29
N LYS A 69 -2.49 -7.43 5.06
CA LYS A 69 -2.73 -6.33 4.14
C LYS A 69 -1.51 -6.08 3.29
N VAL A 70 -1.71 -5.93 1.98
CA VAL A 70 -0.68 -5.49 1.05
C VAL A 70 -0.92 -4.01 0.75
N LEU A 71 0.08 -3.17 0.99
CA LEU A 71 -0.01 -1.74 0.68
C LEU A 71 0.54 -1.43 -0.71
N LYS A 72 1.54 -2.18 -1.16
CA LYS A 72 2.20 -1.97 -2.45
C LYS A 72 2.75 -3.28 -2.98
N CYS A 73 2.73 -3.48 -4.29
CA CYS A 73 3.39 -4.57 -4.97
C CYS A 73 3.92 -4.09 -6.31
N GLU A 74 5.18 -4.37 -6.59
CA GLU A 74 5.89 -3.94 -7.79
C GLU A 74 6.74 -5.07 -8.35
N ASN A 75 6.81 -5.12 -9.67
CA ASN A 75 7.75 -5.97 -10.40
C ASN A 75 8.85 -5.07 -10.95
N SER A 76 10.12 -5.43 -10.75
CA SER A 76 11.22 -4.70 -11.38
C SER A 76 11.15 -4.94 -12.90
N LYS A 77 11.18 -3.85 -13.68
CA LYS A 77 10.99 -3.91 -15.14
C LYS A 77 12.29 -3.99 -15.91
N PHE A 78 13.43 -3.93 -15.21
CA PHE A 78 14.73 -3.66 -15.82
C PHE A 78 15.71 -4.82 -15.81
N ASP A 79 15.33 -5.97 -15.23
CA ASP A 79 16.19 -7.14 -15.12
C ASP A 79 15.67 -8.31 -15.96
N ASP A 80 16.57 -9.14 -16.46
CA ASP A 80 16.25 -10.39 -17.14
C ASP A 80 15.53 -11.38 -16.19
N ASP A 81 15.69 -11.20 -14.87
CA ASP A 81 14.98 -11.90 -13.81
C ASP A 81 14.30 -10.88 -12.87
N PRO A 82 13.06 -10.46 -13.16
CA PRO A 82 12.41 -9.38 -12.46
C PRO A 82 12.12 -9.72 -11.00
N GLU A 83 12.68 -8.97 -10.06
CA GLU A 83 12.36 -9.07 -8.65
C GLU A 83 10.94 -8.56 -8.39
N ILE A 84 10.16 -9.34 -7.65
CA ILE A 84 8.85 -8.94 -7.16
C ILE A 84 9.00 -8.48 -5.72
N THR A 85 8.56 -7.27 -5.44
CA THR A 85 8.61 -6.68 -4.12
C THR A 85 7.22 -6.26 -3.65
N ALA A 86 6.91 -6.47 -2.37
CA ALA A 86 5.67 -6.01 -1.78
C ALA A 86 5.87 -5.43 -0.40
N TYR A 87 5.07 -4.43 -0.04
CA TYR A 87 4.99 -3.92 1.32
C TYR A 87 3.81 -4.55 2.03
N LEU A 88 4.09 -5.38 3.03
CA LEU A 88 3.10 -6.13 3.79
C LEU A 88 2.95 -5.60 5.21
N GLN A 89 1.72 -5.68 5.70
CA GLN A 89 1.38 -5.51 7.11
C GLN A 89 0.64 -6.75 7.57
N VAL A 90 1.13 -7.39 8.63
CA VAL A 90 0.50 -8.56 9.22
C VAL A 90 0.29 -8.35 10.71
N LYS A 91 -0.93 -8.65 11.19
CA LYS A 91 -1.29 -8.66 12.61
C LYS A 91 -1.68 -10.06 13.03
N ASP A 92 -1.33 -10.46 14.24
CA ASP A 92 -1.88 -11.65 14.88
C ASP A 92 -3.07 -11.24 15.76
N LEU A 93 -4.24 -11.81 15.46
CA LEU A 93 -5.49 -11.53 16.17
C LEU A 93 -5.59 -12.22 17.53
N ASN A 94 -4.70 -13.20 17.81
CA ASN A 94 -4.64 -13.87 19.11
C ASN A 94 -3.87 -13.06 20.16
N ILE A 95 -3.06 -12.10 19.74
CA ILE A 95 -2.33 -11.23 20.67
C ILE A 95 -3.30 -10.19 21.19
N SER A 96 -3.82 -10.44 22.38
CA SER A 96 -4.88 -9.68 23.07
C SER A 96 -4.40 -8.36 23.71
N ASN A 97 -3.35 -7.75 23.22
CA ASN A 97 -2.98 -6.43 23.70
C ASN A 97 -3.81 -5.39 22.94
N ASN A 98 -4.43 -4.44 23.65
CA ASN A 98 -5.20 -3.31 23.09
C ASN A 98 -4.36 -2.43 22.12
N GLU A 99 -3.11 -2.73 21.93
CA GLU A 99 -2.23 -2.12 20.96
C GLU A 99 -2.29 -2.94 19.66
N LYS A 100 -2.62 -2.26 18.57
CA LYS A 100 -2.61 -2.83 17.21
C LYS A 100 -1.17 -3.09 16.76
N VAL A 101 -0.49 -4.04 17.38
CA VAL A 101 0.90 -4.35 17.05
C VAL A 101 0.95 -5.19 15.79
N PHE A 102 1.68 -4.71 14.80
CA PHE A 102 2.03 -5.52 13.64
C PHE A 102 3.13 -6.51 14.04
N ILE A 103 2.91 -7.78 13.75
CA ILE A 103 3.96 -8.81 13.87
C ILE A 103 4.91 -8.79 12.67
N PHE A 104 4.46 -8.18 11.57
CA PHE A 104 5.28 -7.86 10.41
C PHE A 104 4.80 -6.55 9.79
N ASN A 105 5.71 -5.65 9.47
CA ASN A 105 5.41 -4.40 8.79
C ASN A 105 6.64 -3.96 7.99
N GLY A 106 6.68 -4.31 6.71
CA GLY A 106 7.86 -4.04 5.90
C GLY A 106 7.80 -4.58 4.48
N TRP A 107 8.90 -4.39 3.77
CA TRP A 107 9.11 -4.93 2.44
C TRP A 107 9.47 -6.40 2.49
N THR A 108 8.90 -7.17 1.58
CA THR A 108 9.26 -8.56 1.30
C THR A 108 9.63 -8.73 -0.17
N PHE A 109 10.45 -9.72 -0.47
CA PHE A 109 11.05 -9.96 -1.77
C PHE A 109 10.77 -11.41 -2.17
N SER A 110 10.38 -11.63 -3.43
CA SER A 110 10.02 -12.97 -3.89
C SER A 110 11.26 -13.90 -4.03
N SER A 111 12.37 -13.36 -4.56
CA SER A 111 13.61 -14.11 -4.73
C SER A 111 14.41 -14.31 -3.44
N SER A 112 14.22 -13.42 -2.47
CA SER A 112 15.02 -13.36 -1.26
C SER A 112 14.16 -13.10 -0.01
N PRO A 113 13.25 -14.01 0.36
CA PRO A 113 12.36 -13.82 1.51
C PRO A 113 13.10 -13.71 2.85
N THR A 114 14.35 -14.15 2.89
CA THR A 114 15.21 -14.10 4.08
C THR A 114 15.80 -12.73 4.38
N LEU A 115 15.73 -11.77 3.45
CA LEU A 115 16.22 -10.40 3.69
C LEU A 115 15.41 -9.67 4.77
N ASN A 116 14.11 -9.94 4.80
CA ASN A 116 13.21 -9.44 5.84
C ASN A 116 12.20 -10.56 6.15
N PRO A 117 12.59 -11.55 6.97
CA PRO A 117 11.78 -12.73 7.18
C PRO A 117 10.53 -12.42 8.00
N PHE A 118 9.43 -13.08 7.63
CA PHE A 118 8.26 -13.15 8.48
C PHE A 118 8.51 -14.18 9.58
N ASP A 119 8.70 -13.70 10.80
CA ASP A 119 8.93 -14.56 11.95
C ASP A 119 7.65 -14.77 12.78
N HIS A 120 7.04 -15.94 12.64
CA HIS A 120 5.87 -16.34 13.41
C HIS A 120 5.98 -17.81 13.81
N PRO A 121 5.60 -18.19 15.03
CA PRO A 121 5.81 -19.56 15.52
C PRO A 121 5.06 -20.64 14.72
N VAL A 122 3.92 -20.30 14.14
CA VAL A 122 3.03 -21.25 13.46
C VAL A 122 3.06 -21.12 11.95
N TYR A 123 3.28 -19.92 11.42
CA TYR A 123 3.16 -19.64 9.98
C TYR A 123 4.45 -19.12 9.40
N ASP A 124 4.75 -19.50 8.17
CA ASP A 124 5.66 -18.80 7.28
C ASP A 124 4.88 -18.15 6.15
N LEU A 125 5.34 -17.01 5.70
CA LEU A 125 4.68 -16.21 4.67
C LEU A 125 5.72 -15.69 3.69
N TRP A 126 5.47 -15.87 2.38
CA TRP A 126 6.34 -15.30 1.34
C TRP A 126 5.54 -14.86 0.12
N LEU A 127 6.07 -13.85 -0.54
CA LEU A 127 5.50 -13.27 -1.75
C LEU A 127 5.71 -14.20 -2.94
N SER A 128 4.66 -14.42 -3.72
CA SER A 128 4.71 -15.24 -4.92
C SER A 128 4.61 -14.42 -6.20
N SER A 129 3.59 -13.58 -6.32
CA SER A 129 3.39 -12.80 -7.55
C SER A 129 2.60 -11.52 -7.34
N CYS A 130 2.81 -10.54 -8.26
CA CYS A 130 1.95 -9.38 -8.46
C CYS A 130 1.33 -9.46 -9.86
N LYS A 131 0.02 -9.55 -9.95
CA LYS A 131 -0.73 -9.60 -11.21
C LYS A 131 -1.53 -8.32 -11.39
N ILE A 132 -1.32 -7.62 -12.49
CA ILE A 132 -2.10 -6.47 -12.91
C ILE A 132 -3.18 -6.97 -13.88
N ILE A 133 -4.45 -6.73 -13.56
CA ILE A 133 -5.58 -7.08 -14.41
C ILE A 133 -6.16 -5.80 -15.03
#